data_e873467f07e544c9a52cdfe11c5beca6
#
_entry.id   e873467f07e544c9a52cdfe11c5beca6
#
_cell.length_a   1.000
_cell.length_b   1.000
_cell.length_c   1.000
_cell.angle_alpha   90.00
_cell.angle_beta   90.00
_cell.angle_gamma   90.00
#
_symmetry.space_group_name_H-M   'P 1'
#
loop_
_entity.id
_entity.type
_entity.pdbx_description
1 polymer ?
#
loop_
_entity_poly.entity_id
_entity_poly.type
_entity_poly.pdbx_seq_one_letter_code
_entity_poly.pdbx_strand_id
1 'polypeptide(L)'
;MRSQRPAQVLRRGLLALAATAALMPSAFAQSPIVIKFSHVVAVDTPKGKAAEFFAKRAAELTKGKVKVEVYPNSQLYKDKEEMEALQLGSVQMLAPSLSKFAPLGVKEFEAFDLPFIFDDYNDLHAVTQGPVGAKLLKKLESRGITGLAYWDNGFKVMSANKPLKSPEDYKGVKMRIQSSKVLDAQMRAVGSLPQVLAFSETYQALQTGVVDGTENPPSNLYTQKMHEVQKHLSVTNHGYLGYAVVVNKKFWDGLPADVRAALTKAMAEATKVANDVAFKDNQDALAKVKAAGKTTIYQPTMGERFLLKKAMFPVHKQMSSRIGEETINEIYKATNFDPTKM
;
A
#
# COMPACT_ATOMS: atom_id res chain seq x y z
N MET A 1 49.44 -22.22 -88.68
CA MET A 1 49.79 -23.37 -87.79
C MET A 1 49.87 -22.80 -86.37
N ARG A 2 48.92 -23.10 -85.51
CA ARG A 2 49.04 -23.73 -84.18
C ARG A 2 50.14 -23.11 -83.31
N SER A 3 49.88 -22.57 -82.13
CA SER A 3 49.50 -23.28 -80.89
C SER A 3 49.34 -22.27 -79.74
N GLN A 4 48.25 -22.30 -79.02
CA GLN A 4 48.05 -22.77 -77.66
C GLN A 4 48.90 -22.16 -76.54
N ARG A 5 48.14 -21.40 -75.74
CA ARG A 5 48.05 -21.32 -74.23
C ARG A 5 49.31 -20.87 -73.47
N PRO A 6 49.13 -20.13 -72.33
CA PRO A 6 48.40 -20.64 -71.15
C PRO A 6 47.56 -19.64 -70.40
N ALA A 7 46.37 -20.08 -70.05
CA ALA A 7 45.57 -19.49 -68.95
C ALA A 7 45.65 -20.50 -67.80
N GLN A 8 46.30 -20.22 -66.69
CA GLN A 8 46.18 -20.95 -65.41
C GLN A 8 47.17 -20.45 -64.34
N VAL A 9 47.14 -19.18 -63.94
CA VAL A 9 47.84 -18.78 -62.69
C VAL A 9 47.07 -17.71 -61.85
N LEU A 10 45.81 -17.46 -62.14
CA LEU A 10 45.07 -16.39 -61.39
C LEU A 10 43.83 -16.92 -60.67
N ARG A 11 43.94 -18.12 -60.05
CA ARG A 11 42.78 -18.69 -59.30
C ARG A 11 43.08 -19.22 -57.90
N ARG A 12 44.17 -18.82 -57.26
CA ARG A 12 44.52 -19.28 -55.90
C ARG A 12 44.69 -18.19 -54.84
N GLY A 13 44.32 -16.92 -55.11
CA GLY A 13 44.50 -15.82 -54.18
C GLY A 13 43.22 -15.23 -53.54
N LEU A 14 42.03 -15.79 -53.79
CA LEU A 14 40.76 -15.18 -53.37
C LEU A 14 39.86 -16.04 -52.45
N LEU A 15 40.41 -17.04 -51.79
CA LEU A 15 39.69 -17.96 -50.92
C LEU A 15 40.14 -17.93 -49.45
N ALA A 16 40.99 -16.96 -49.03
CA ALA A 16 41.52 -16.89 -47.68
C ALA A 16 41.03 -15.69 -46.86
N LEU A 17 40.05 -14.90 -47.34
CA LEU A 17 39.54 -13.70 -46.62
C LEU A 17 38.06 -13.74 -46.24
N ALA A 18 37.41 -14.90 -46.24
CA ALA A 18 35.97 -15.04 -45.95
C ALA A 18 35.62 -15.89 -44.69
N ALA A 19 36.59 -16.14 -43.80
CA ALA A 19 36.36 -17.03 -42.66
C ALA A 19 36.58 -16.41 -41.26
N THR A 20 36.61 -15.08 -41.11
CA THR A 20 36.80 -14.44 -39.81
C THR A 20 35.64 -13.49 -39.40
N ALA A 21 34.50 -13.59 -40.07
CA ALA A 21 33.32 -12.80 -39.71
C ALA A 21 32.20 -13.74 -39.27
N ALA A 22 32.20 -14.26 -38.04
CA ALA A 22 30.99 -14.74 -37.33
C ALA A 22 31.33 -15.54 -36.07
N LEU A 23 31.92 -14.92 -35.10
CA LEU A 23 31.81 -15.33 -33.70
C LEU A 23 31.60 -14.05 -32.85
N MET A 24 30.60 -13.23 -33.20
CA MET A 24 29.99 -12.40 -32.19
C MET A 24 29.18 -13.34 -31.31
N PRO A 25 29.48 -13.47 -30.01
CA PRO A 25 28.58 -14.17 -29.11
C PRO A 25 27.27 -13.44 -29.22
N SER A 26 26.25 -14.10 -29.76
CA SER A 26 24.86 -13.64 -29.58
C SER A 26 24.68 -13.59 -28.07
N ALA A 27 24.78 -12.40 -27.51
CA ALA A 27 24.36 -12.17 -26.14
C ALA A 27 22.88 -12.56 -26.15
N PHE A 28 22.56 -13.80 -25.77
CA PHE A 28 21.19 -14.16 -25.46
C PHE A 28 20.75 -13.18 -24.41
N ALA A 29 19.99 -12.18 -24.84
CA ALA A 29 19.34 -11.26 -23.93
C ALA A 29 18.44 -12.13 -23.04
N GLN A 30 18.90 -12.42 -21.85
CA GLN A 30 18.13 -13.18 -20.87
C GLN A 30 16.82 -12.45 -20.68
N SER A 31 15.68 -13.13 -20.86
CA SER A 31 14.37 -12.53 -20.67
C SER A 31 14.33 -11.87 -19.30
N PRO A 32 13.77 -10.66 -19.18
CA PRO A 32 13.76 -9.95 -17.93
C PRO A 32 12.99 -10.73 -16.87
N ILE A 33 13.42 -10.63 -15.62
CA ILE A 33 12.67 -11.12 -14.46
C ILE A 33 11.43 -10.25 -14.34
N VAL A 34 10.24 -10.83 -14.48
CA VAL A 34 8.97 -10.12 -14.36
C VAL A 34 8.49 -10.13 -12.92
N ILE A 35 8.18 -8.95 -12.40
CA ILE A 35 7.56 -8.75 -11.07
C ILE A 35 6.17 -8.18 -11.30
N LYS A 36 5.13 -8.94 -11.01
CA LYS A 36 3.76 -8.44 -10.96
C LYS A 36 3.54 -7.76 -9.62
N PHE A 37 3.34 -6.45 -9.65
CA PHE A 37 3.04 -5.63 -8.47
C PHE A 37 1.58 -5.19 -8.51
N SER A 38 0.72 -5.87 -7.74
CA SER A 38 -0.71 -5.57 -7.68
C SER A 38 -1.06 -4.67 -6.49
N HIS A 39 -2.01 -3.77 -6.67
CA HIS A 39 -2.58 -2.98 -5.60
C HIS A 39 -4.03 -2.53 -5.90
N VAL A 40 -4.76 -2.14 -4.87
CA VAL A 40 -6.22 -1.93 -4.95
C VAL A 40 -6.65 -0.46 -5.15
N VAL A 41 -5.72 0.48 -5.13
CA VAL A 41 -6.02 1.92 -5.24
C VAL A 41 -5.70 2.46 -6.63
N ALA A 42 -6.16 3.68 -6.93
CA ALA A 42 -5.89 4.35 -8.18
C ALA A 42 -4.40 4.76 -8.33
N VAL A 43 -3.94 4.94 -9.56
CA VAL A 43 -2.55 5.31 -9.88
C VAL A 43 -2.14 6.69 -9.35
N ASP A 44 -3.08 7.62 -9.19
CA ASP A 44 -2.88 8.98 -8.73
C ASP A 44 -2.90 9.13 -7.19
N THR A 45 -3.01 8.03 -6.44
CA THR A 45 -2.81 8.00 -4.99
C THR A 45 -1.32 7.96 -4.64
N PRO A 46 -0.92 8.29 -3.38
CA PRO A 46 0.48 8.17 -2.94
C PRO A 46 1.08 6.80 -3.24
N LYS A 47 0.36 5.71 -2.92
CA LYS A 47 0.79 4.34 -3.22
C LYS A 47 0.91 4.08 -4.72
N GLY A 48 -0.06 4.52 -5.55
CA GLY A 48 0.00 4.33 -6.99
C GLY A 48 1.22 5.02 -7.61
N LYS A 49 1.46 6.28 -7.26
CA LYS A 49 2.63 7.04 -7.69
C LYS A 49 3.95 6.37 -7.30
N ALA A 50 4.03 5.86 -6.07
CA ALA A 50 5.22 5.17 -5.59
C ALA A 50 5.45 3.83 -6.30
N ALA A 51 4.38 3.07 -6.62
CA ALA A 51 4.48 1.82 -7.36
C ALA A 51 5.01 2.04 -8.79
N GLU A 52 4.51 3.06 -9.49
CA GLU A 52 4.99 3.46 -10.80
C GLU A 52 6.45 3.93 -10.75
N PHE A 53 6.82 4.74 -9.75
CA PHE A 53 8.19 5.17 -9.54
C PHE A 53 9.11 3.96 -9.30
N PHE A 54 8.69 3.02 -8.44
CA PHE A 54 9.44 1.80 -8.18
C PHE A 54 9.67 0.99 -9.46
N ALA A 55 8.64 0.82 -10.28
CA ALA A 55 8.75 0.09 -11.54
C ALA A 55 9.80 0.69 -12.48
N LYS A 56 9.74 1.99 -12.68
CA LYS A 56 10.70 2.73 -13.49
C LYS A 56 12.12 2.60 -12.91
N ARG A 57 12.27 2.83 -11.60
CA ARG A 57 13.57 2.86 -10.94
C ARG A 57 14.23 1.47 -10.87
N ALA A 58 13.42 0.43 -10.68
CA ALA A 58 13.88 -0.96 -10.75
C ALA A 58 14.46 -1.30 -12.12
N ALA A 59 13.77 -0.93 -13.21
CA ALA A 59 14.28 -1.15 -14.56
C ALA A 59 15.61 -0.40 -14.82
N GLU A 60 15.71 0.86 -14.38
CA GLU A 60 16.93 1.66 -14.50
C GLU A 60 18.12 1.01 -13.75
N LEU A 61 17.95 0.71 -12.45
CA LEU A 61 19.01 0.20 -11.59
C LEU A 61 19.45 -1.20 -11.97
N THR A 62 18.55 -2.01 -12.53
CA THR A 62 18.85 -3.35 -13.01
C THR A 62 19.28 -3.39 -14.48
N LYS A 63 19.36 -2.22 -15.15
CA LYS A 63 19.67 -2.10 -16.60
C LYS A 63 18.76 -3.00 -17.46
N GLY A 64 17.46 -3.03 -17.12
CA GLY A 64 16.46 -3.82 -17.83
C GLY A 64 16.42 -5.31 -17.48
N LYS A 65 17.25 -5.80 -16.54
CA LYS A 65 17.17 -7.21 -16.10
C LYS A 65 15.84 -7.51 -15.35
N VAL A 66 15.18 -6.49 -14.79
CA VAL A 66 13.88 -6.61 -14.12
C VAL A 66 12.86 -5.73 -14.81
N LYS A 67 11.67 -6.27 -15.02
CA LYS A 67 10.47 -5.56 -15.45
C LYS A 67 9.42 -5.68 -14.37
N VAL A 68 9.05 -4.57 -13.74
CA VAL A 68 7.92 -4.50 -12.81
C VAL A 68 6.67 -4.11 -13.57
N GLU A 69 5.65 -4.92 -13.50
CA GLU A 69 4.33 -4.67 -14.08
C GLU A 69 3.37 -4.28 -12.97
N VAL A 70 2.94 -3.03 -12.96
CA VAL A 70 2.02 -2.49 -11.94
C VAL A 70 0.57 -2.71 -12.37
N TYR A 71 -0.22 -3.27 -11.46
CA TYR A 71 -1.65 -3.57 -11.67
C TYR A 71 -2.48 -2.85 -10.59
N PRO A 72 -2.94 -1.62 -10.85
CA PRO A 72 -3.73 -0.81 -9.92
C PRO A 72 -5.21 -1.21 -9.89
N ASN A 73 -6.00 -0.54 -9.04
CA ASN A 73 -7.47 -0.62 -9.00
C ASN A 73 -8.03 -2.06 -8.91
N SER A 74 -7.36 -2.94 -8.19
CA SER A 74 -7.78 -4.35 -8.04
C SER A 74 -7.89 -5.11 -9.38
N GLN A 75 -7.09 -4.74 -10.41
CA GLN A 75 -7.14 -5.38 -11.73
C GLN A 75 -6.85 -6.87 -11.70
N LEU A 76 -5.96 -7.33 -10.81
CA LEU A 76 -5.65 -8.76 -10.68
C LEU A 76 -6.43 -9.38 -9.52
N TYR A 77 -6.40 -8.76 -8.33
CA TYR A 77 -7.00 -9.29 -7.11
C TYR A 77 -7.63 -8.19 -6.29
N LYS A 78 -8.78 -8.49 -5.65
CA LYS A 78 -9.36 -7.64 -4.62
C LYS A 78 -8.56 -7.75 -3.33
N ASP A 79 -8.72 -6.79 -2.43
CA ASP A 79 -7.99 -6.71 -1.15
C ASP A 79 -8.28 -7.86 -0.16
N LYS A 80 -9.26 -8.71 -0.44
CA LYS A 80 -9.53 -9.93 0.33
C LYS A 80 -8.73 -11.14 -0.18
N GLU A 81 -8.29 -11.12 -1.43
CA GLU A 81 -7.72 -12.27 -2.16
C GLU A 81 -6.21 -12.08 -2.43
N GLU A 82 -5.75 -10.82 -2.45
CA GLU A 82 -4.38 -10.49 -2.87
C GLU A 82 -3.29 -11.17 -2.03
N MET A 83 -3.53 -11.36 -0.72
CA MET A 83 -2.55 -11.96 0.19
C MET A 83 -2.33 -13.46 -0.10
N GLU A 84 -3.40 -14.18 -0.40
CA GLU A 84 -3.31 -15.59 -0.82
C GLU A 84 -2.59 -15.70 -2.16
N ALA A 85 -2.92 -14.83 -3.12
CA ALA A 85 -2.24 -14.78 -4.42
C ALA A 85 -0.73 -14.52 -4.28
N LEU A 86 -0.31 -13.66 -3.33
CA LEU A 86 1.09 -13.44 -3.00
C LEU A 86 1.75 -14.69 -2.45
N GLN A 87 1.13 -15.36 -1.46
CA GLN A 87 1.67 -16.57 -0.85
C GLN A 87 1.82 -17.71 -1.87
N LEU A 88 0.86 -17.86 -2.78
CA LEU A 88 0.91 -18.83 -3.88
C LEU A 88 1.90 -18.45 -4.99
N GLY A 89 2.41 -17.20 -5.00
CA GLY A 89 3.34 -16.71 -6.03
C GLY A 89 2.67 -16.30 -7.34
N SER A 90 1.34 -16.20 -7.38
CA SER A 90 0.59 -15.72 -8.56
C SER A 90 0.87 -14.24 -8.86
N VAL A 91 1.20 -13.46 -7.83
CA VAL A 91 1.83 -12.14 -7.90
C VAL A 91 3.10 -12.16 -7.05
N GLN A 92 4.08 -11.33 -7.40
CA GLN A 92 5.35 -11.27 -6.68
C GLN A 92 5.35 -10.21 -5.59
N MET A 93 4.67 -9.08 -5.81
CA MET A 93 4.65 -7.95 -4.89
C MET A 93 3.25 -7.38 -4.68
N LEU A 94 3.02 -6.91 -3.45
CA LEU A 94 1.81 -6.19 -3.04
C LEU A 94 2.19 -5.00 -2.14
N ALA A 95 1.23 -4.08 -1.97
CA ALA A 95 1.26 -3.07 -0.92
C ALA A 95 -0.10 -3.03 -0.20
N PRO A 96 -0.47 -4.08 0.55
CA PRO A 96 -1.73 -4.15 1.29
C PRO A 96 -1.75 -3.17 2.46
N SER A 97 -2.96 -2.78 2.88
CA SER A 97 -3.11 -2.04 4.15
C SER A 97 -2.69 -2.92 5.33
N LEU A 98 -2.21 -2.27 6.40
CA LEU A 98 -1.67 -2.96 7.56
C LEU A 98 -2.69 -3.90 8.23
N SER A 99 -3.98 -3.60 8.15
CA SER A 99 -5.08 -4.47 8.62
C SER A 99 -5.12 -5.86 7.96
N LYS A 100 -4.46 -6.05 6.81
CA LYS A 100 -4.54 -7.31 6.03
C LYS A 100 -3.63 -8.41 6.54
N PHE A 101 -2.76 -8.14 7.49
CA PHE A 101 -1.84 -9.14 8.03
C PHE A 101 -2.41 -9.94 9.20
N ALA A 102 -3.40 -9.41 9.90
CA ALA A 102 -4.05 -10.13 11.02
C ALA A 102 -4.74 -11.43 10.59
N PRO A 103 -5.46 -11.52 9.46
CA PRO A 103 -6.01 -12.79 8.96
C PRO A 103 -4.94 -13.84 8.67
N LEU A 104 -3.70 -13.44 8.35
CA LEU A 104 -2.56 -14.35 8.19
C LEU A 104 -1.94 -14.79 9.52
N GLY A 105 -2.49 -14.33 10.66
CA GLY A 105 -2.03 -14.66 12.00
C GLY A 105 -0.95 -13.72 12.56
N VAL A 106 -0.67 -12.58 11.89
CA VAL A 106 0.22 -11.52 12.42
C VAL A 106 -0.65 -10.37 12.94
N LYS A 107 -1.32 -10.65 14.07
CA LYS A 107 -2.35 -9.77 14.66
C LYS A 107 -1.80 -8.45 15.17
N GLU A 108 -0.51 -8.38 15.45
CA GLU A 108 0.18 -7.20 15.95
C GLU A 108 0.07 -6.00 14.96
N PHE A 109 -0.09 -6.25 13.67
CA PHE A 109 -0.34 -5.19 12.69
C PHE A 109 -1.66 -4.44 12.92
N GLU A 110 -2.63 -5.04 13.62
CA GLU A 110 -3.86 -4.32 14.00
C GLU A 110 -3.60 -3.19 15.02
N ALA A 111 -2.40 -3.09 15.62
CA ALA A 111 -2.04 -1.95 16.45
C ALA A 111 -2.11 -0.62 15.69
N PHE A 112 -1.82 -0.62 14.39
CA PHE A 112 -1.94 0.57 13.54
C PHE A 112 -3.39 1.02 13.32
N ASP A 113 -4.36 0.14 13.57
CA ASP A 113 -5.79 0.46 13.50
C ASP A 113 -6.35 1.02 14.81
N LEU A 114 -5.58 1.03 15.91
CA LEU A 114 -6.04 1.57 17.17
C LEU A 114 -6.40 3.05 17.03
N PRO A 115 -7.58 3.47 17.50
CA PRO A 115 -8.06 4.84 17.29
C PRO A 115 -7.17 5.85 18.01
N PHE A 116 -6.78 6.92 17.31
CA PHE A 116 -5.97 8.02 17.83
C PHE A 116 -4.61 7.62 18.43
N ILE A 117 -4.03 6.48 17.99
CA ILE A 117 -2.73 6.00 18.48
C ILE A 117 -1.56 6.85 17.96
N PHE A 118 -1.76 7.60 16.87
CA PHE A 118 -0.81 8.56 16.30
C PHE A 118 -1.46 9.94 16.26
N ASP A 119 -0.77 10.95 16.73
CA ASP A 119 -1.22 12.33 16.63
C ASP A 119 -0.79 12.99 15.31
N ASP A 120 0.37 12.60 14.78
CA ASP A 120 0.93 13.13 13.53
C ASP A 120 1.82 12.10 12.79
N TYR A 121 2.45 12.54 11.68
CA TYR A 121 3.38 11.71 10.91
C TYR A 121 4.72 11.46 11.61
N ASN A 122 5.13 12.30 12.59
CA ASN A 122 6.37 12.06 13.34
C ASN A 122 6.20 10.84 14.25
N ASP A 123 5.06 10.77 14.95
CA ASP A 123 4.71 9.61 15.76
C ASP A 123 4.67 8.34 14.92
N LEU A 124 4.00 8.43 13.77
CA LEU A 124 3.90 7.32 12.85
C LEU A 124 5.27 6.84 12.36
N HIS A 125 6.14 7.77 11.94
CA HIS A 125 7.47 7.44 11.43
C HIS A 125 8.41 6.94 12.53
N ALA A 126 8.26 7.39 13.79
CA ALA A 126 8.97 6.83 14.93
C ALA A 126 8.70 5.32 15.09
N VAL A 127 7.48 4.88 14.73
CA VAL A 127 7.10 3.46 14.77
C VAL A 127 7.51 2.74 13.48
N THR A 128 7.10 3.23 12.31
CA THR A 128 7.29 2.53 11.03
C THR A 128 8.75 2.47 10.57
N GLN A 129 9.55 3.49 10.89
CA GLN A 129 10.98 3.56 10.56
C GLN A 129 11.87 3.13 11.75
N GLY A 130 11.25 2.82 12.90
CA GLY A 130 11.92 2.40 14.12
C GLY A 130 11.96 0.87 14.30
N PRO A 131 12.45 0.44 15.48
CA PRO A 131 12.59 -0.98 15.81
C PRO A 131 11.27 -1.75 15.80
N VAL A 132 10.16 -1.11 16.19
CA VAL A 132 8.83 -1.74 16.21
C VAL A 132 8.40 -2.12 14.80
N GLY A 133 8.51 -1.19 13.84
CA GLY A 133 8.18 -1.46 12.45
C GLY A 133 9.05 -2.56 11.84
N ALA A 134 10.36 -2.54 12.10
CA ALA A 134 11.28 -3.58 11.64
C ALA A 134 10.93 -4.96 12.21
N LYS A 135 10.61 -5.04 13.53
CA LYS A 135 10.17 -6.26 14.22
C LYS A 135 8.89 -6.83 13.58
N LEU A 136 7.93 -5.96 13.26
CA LEU A 136 6.67 -6.38 12.63
C LEU A 136 6.86 -6.91 11.21
N LEU A 137 7.66 -6.23 10.36
CA LEU A 137 7.98 -6.73 9.01
C LEU A 137 8.67 -8.10 9.08
N LYS A 138 9.57 -8.30 10.03
CA LYS A 138 10.28 -9.58 10.22
C LYS A 138 9.32 -10.73 10.57
N LYS A 139 8.25 -10.47 11.32
CA LYS A 139 7.24 -11.51 11.64
C LYS A 139 6.56 -12.09 10.41
N LEU A 140 6.48 -11.35 9.30
CA LEU A 140 5.86 -11.81 8.05
C LEU A 140 6.63 -12.96 7.40
N GLU A 141 7.92 -13.12 7.69
CA GLU A 141 8.73 -14.21 7.12
C GLU A 141 8.21 -15.60 7.49
N SER A 142 7.62 -15.75 8.68
CA SER A 142 6.96 -17.00 9.10
C SER A 142 5.73 -17.36 8.25
N ARG A 143 5.24 -16.41 7.45
CA ARG A 143 4.10 -16.55 6.54
C ARG A 143 4.53 -16.65 5.06
N GLY A 144 5.82 -16.81 4.79
CA GLY A 144 6.36 -16.88 3.44
C GLY A 144 6.39 -15.51 2.74
N ILE A 145 6.41 -14.42 3.49
CA ILE A 145 6.35 -13.06 3.00
C ILE A 145 7.55 -12.29 3.53
N THR A 146 8.24 -11.54 2.66
CA THR A 146 9.28 -10.58 3.06
C THR A 146 8.71 -9.18 3.01
N GLY A 147 8.75 -8.48 4.16
CA GLY A 147 8.41 -7.06 4.24
C GLY A 147 9.58 -6.20 3.79
N LEU A 148 9.32 -5.22 2.92
CA LEU A 148 10.34 -4.35 2.34
C LEU A 148 10.32 -2.92 2.88
N ALA A 149 9.13 -2.35 3.07
CA ALA A 149 8.96 -0.96 3.48
C ALA A 149 7.56 -0.69 4.02
N TYR A 150 7.39 0.47 4.67
CA TYR A 150 6.09 1.07 4.95
C TYR A 150 5.88 2.28 4.06
N TRP A 151 4.67 2.39 3.48
CA TRP A 151 4.25 3.53 2.67
C TRP A 151 3.05 4.21 3.31
N ASP A 152 3.11 5.53 3.43
CA ASP A 152 2.00 6.32 3.94
C ASP A 152 0.87 6.41 2.92
N ASN A 153 -0.37 6.42 3.44
CA ASN A 153 -1.47 7.04 2.75
C ASN A 153 -1.90 8.30 3.51
N GLY A 154 -2.42 8.14 4.74
CA GLY A 154 -2.75 9.30 5.54
C GLY A 154 -3.71 9.03 6.68
N PHE A 155 -4.03 10.10 7.40
CA PHE A 155 -5.06 10.07 8.44
C PHE A 155 -6.44 9.97 7.82
N LYS A 156 -7.29 9.16 8.44
CA LYS A 156 -8.62 8.85 7.96
C LYS A 156 -9.62 9.93 8.36
N VAL A 157 -10.56 10.19 7.49
CA VAL A 157 -11.76 10.98 7.72
C VAL A 157 -12.97 10.06 7.69
N MET A 158 -14.07 10.46 8.34
CA MET A 158 -15.35 9.76 8.30
C MET A 158 -16.26 10.40 7.25
N SER A 159 -16.89 9.60 6.39
CA SER A 159 -17.95 10.08 5.51
C SER A 159 -19.25 9.33 5.76
N ALA A 160 -20.38 10.01 5.58
CA ALA A 160 -21.71 9.42 5.73
C ALA A 160 -22.78 10.23 4.98
N ASN A 161 -24.00 9.68 4.92
CA ASN A 161 -25.17 10.38 4.37
C ASN A 161 -25.80 11.39 5.34
N LYS A 162 -25.31 11.45 6.58
CA LYS A 162 -25.68 12.45 7.61
C LYS A 162 -24.42 13.04 8.25
N PRO A 163 -24.49 14.21 8.89
CA PRO A 163 -23.39 14.78 9.66
C PRO A 163 -22.96 13.83 10.79
N LEU A 164 -21.63 13.69 10.99
CA LEU A 164 -21.02 12.93 12.10
C LEU A 164 -20.16 13.91 12.90
N LYS A 165 -20.75 14.58 13.90
CA LYS A 165 -20.11 15.62 14.72
C LYS A 165 -19.78 15.14 16.13
N SER A 166 -20.66 14.34 16.70
CA SER A 166 -20.53 13.78 18.05
C SER A 166 -20.57 12.25 18.01
N PRO A 167 -20.12 11.54 19.06
CA PRO A 167 -20.25 10.08 19.14
C PRO A 167 -21.69 9.57 18.93
N GLU A 168 -22.70 10.30 19.36
CA GLU A 168 -24.12 9.95 19.24
C GLU A 168 -24.58 9.90 17.78
N ASP A 169 -23.97 10.70 16.91
CA ASP A 169 -24.30 10.72 15.48
C ASP A 169 -23.94 9.43 14.76
N TYR A 170 -23.02 8.64 15.32
CA TYR A 170 -22.59 7.37 14.74
C TYR A 170 -23.56 6.23 15.02
N LYS A 171 -24.45 6.38 16.00
CA LYS A 171 -25.36 5.31 16.42
C LYS A 171 -26.24 4.82 15.27
N GLY A 172 -26.19 3.51 15.03
CA GLY A 172 -26.96 2.83 13.98
C GLY A 172 -26.44 3.05 12.56
N VAL A 173 -25.36 3.82 12.33
CA VAL A 173 -24.78 4.05 11.00
C VAL A 173 -24.07 2.77 10.54
N LYS A 174 -24.44 2.26 9.38
CA LYS A 174 -23.73 1.14 8.74
C LYS A 174 -22.43 1.66 8.12
N MET A 175 -21.31 1.40 8.81
CA MET A 175 -19.99 1.88 8.38
C MET A 175 -19.21 0.78 7.67
N ARG A 176 -18.81 1.02 6.42
CA ARG A 176 -17.86 0.13 5.74
C ARG A 176 -16.51 0.23 6.42
N ILE A 177 -15.93 -0.93 6.72
CA ILE A 177 -14.57 -1.06 7.25
C ILE A 177 -13.77 -2.09 6.46
N GLN A 178 -12.45 -2.09 6.66
CA GLN A 178 -11.55 -3.16 6.22
C GLN A 178 -11.65 -4.38 7.15
N SER A 179 -11.03 -5.50 6.76
CA SER A 179 -10.98 -6.74 7.58
C SER A 179 -10.06 -6.55 8.79
N SER A 180 -10.54 -5.89 9.82
CA SER A 180 -9.83 -5.68 11.09
C SER A 180 -10.81 -5.81 12.25
N LYS A 181 -10.41 -6.54 13.29
CA LYS A 181 -11.19 -6.64 14.52
C LYS A 181 -11.10 -5.36 15.36
N VAL A 182 -10.01 -4.63 15.22
CA VAL A 182 -9.84 -3.32 15.86
C VAL A 182 -10.77 -2.29 15.23
N LEU A 183 -10.88 -2.23 13.91
CA LEU A 183 -11.84 -1.34 13.23
C LEU A 183 -13.29 -1.72 13.55
N ASP A 184 -13.61 -3.01 13.66
CA ASP A 184 -14.93 -3.46 14.11
C ASP A 184 -15.24 -2.95 15.53
N ALA A 185 -14.31 -3.15 16.46
CA ALA A 185 -14.46 -2.69 17.85
C ALA A 185 -14.58 -1.15 17.93
N GLN A 186 -13.79 -0.43 17.14
CA GLN A 186 -13.79 1.03 17.05
C GLN A 186 -15.16 1.57 16.62
N MET A 187 -15.75 1.01 15.56
CA MET A 187 -17.07 1.44 15.09
C MET A 187 -18.18 1.09 16.11
N ARG A 188 -18.08 -0.08 16.73
CA ARG A 188 -19.05 -0.48 17.79
C ARG A 188 -18.96 0.39 19.03
N ALA A 189 -17.77 0.90 19.39
CA ALA A 189 -17.58 1.77 20.54
C ALA A 189 -18.38 3.08 20.44
N VAL A 190 -18.71 3.53 19.22
CA VAL A 190 -19.57 4.68 18.95
C VAL A 190 -20.98 4.28 18.48
N GLY A 191 -21.35 3.00 18.65
CA GLY A 191 -22.68 2.49 18.30
C GLY A 191 -22.97 2.35 16.82
N SER A 192 -21.95 2.40 15.94
CA SER A 192 -22.09 2.10 14.52
C SER A 192 -22.20 0.60 14.27
N LEU A 193 -22.68 0.24 13.08
CA LEU A 193 -22.82 -1.12 12.58
C LEU A 193 -21.76 -1.39 11.52
N PRO A 194 -20.57 -1.93 11.89
CA PRO A 194 -19.49 -2.16 10.95
C PRO A 194 -19.83 -3.25 9.93
N GLN A 195 -19.48 -2.99 8.66
CA GLN A 195 -19.66 -3.90 7.53
C GLN A 195 -18.32 -4.09 6.81
N VAL A 196 -17.82 -5.32 6.75
CA VAL A 196 -16.56 -5.63 6.06
C VAL A 196 -16.82 -5.84 4.58
N LEU A 197 -16.37 -4.90 3.73
CA LEU A 197 -16.46 -4.98 2.28
C LEU A 197 -15.09 -4.74 1.64
N ALA A 198 -14.84 -5.35 0.46
CA ALA A 198 -13.66 -5.07 -0.32
C ALA A 198 -13.63 -3.58 -0.74
N PHE A 199 -12.41 -3.03 -0.91
CA PHE A 199 -12.26 -1.62 -1.26
C PHE A 199 -12.94 -1.28 -2.60
N SER A 200 -12.79 -2.15 -3.60
CA SER A 200 -13.43 -2.01 -4.91
C SER A 200 -14.96 -2.06 -4.89
N GLU A 201 -15.57 -2.56 -3.81
CA GLU A 201 -17.02 -2.66 -3.65
C GLU A 201 -17.62 -1.44 -2.92
N THR A 202 -16.76 -0.60 -2.32
CA THR A 202 -17.19 0.46 -1.39
C THR A 202 -18.05 1.52 -2.09
N TYR A 203 -17.68 2.00 -3.28
CA TYR A 203 -18.46 3.01 -4.01
C TYR A 203 -19.90 2.51 -4.27
N GLN A 204 -20.03 1.30 -4.82
CA GLN A 204 -21.31 0.71 -5.13
C GLN A 204 -22.17 0.49 -3.87
N ALA A 205 -21.55 0.02 -2.77
CA ALA A 205 -22.24 -0.18 -1.50
C ALA A 205 -22.76 1.12 -0.88
N LEU A 206 -22.00 2.22 -1.01
CA LEU A 206 -22.42 3.56 -0.60
C LEU A 206 -23.55 4.09 -1.49
N GLN A 207 -23.43 3.89 -2.81
CA GLN A 207 -24.43 4.35 -3.78
C GLN A 207 -25.79 3.68 -3.58
N THR A 208 -25.79 2.37 -3.29
CA THR A 208 -27.02 1.56 -3.13
C THR A 208 -27.55 1.54 -1.69
N GLY A 209 -26.83 2.17 -0.71
CA GLY A 209 -27.24 2.20 0.69
C GLY A 209 -27.05 0.87 1.44
N VAL A 210 -26.25 -0.06 0.89
CA VAL A 210 -25.79 -1.25 1.65
C VAL A 210 -25.03 -0.81 2.88
N VAL A 211 -24.24 0.26 2.75
CA VAL A 211 -23.61 0.99 3.87
C VAL A 211 -23.94 2.48 3.77
N ASP A 212 -23.97 3.16 4.92
CA ASP A 212 -24.30 4.58 5.02
C ASP A 212 -23.07 5.46 4.98
N GLY A 213 -21.90 4.88 5.31
CA GLY A 213 -20.65 5.62 5.43
C GLY A 213 -19.41 4.73 5.31
N THR A 214 -18.26 5.39 5.26
CA THR A 214 -16.94 4.75 5.25
C THR A 214 -15.89 5.63 5.91
N GLU A 215 -14.76 5.04 6.26
CA GLU A 215 -13.58 5.75 6.73
C GLU A 215 -12.43 5.53 5.76
N ASN A 216 -11.77 6.60 5.34
CA ASN A 216 -10.63 6.57 4.42
C ASN A 216 -9.83 7.87 4.51
N PRO A 217 -8.55 7.88 4.13
CA PRO A 217 -7.87 9.13 3.82
C PRO A 217 -8.51 9.85 2.63
N PRO A 218 -8.43 11.18 2.59
CA PRO A 218 -9.06 11.99 1.54
C PRO A 218 -8.65 11.61 0.11
N SER A 219 -7.40 11.23 -0.12
CA SER A 219 -6.90 10.80 -1.44
C SER A 219 -7.65 9.57 -1.97
N ASN A 220 -7.88 8.57 -1.13
CA ASN A 220 -8.66 7.39 -1.50
C ASN A 220 -10.15 7.73 -1.72
N LEU A 221 -10.71 8.56 -0.86
CA LEU A 221 -12.11 8.97 -0.96
C LEU A 221 -12.38 9.71 -2.28
N TYR A 222 -11.46 10.61 -2.67
CA TYR A 222 -11.59 11.39 -3.89
C TYR A 222 -11.36 10.53 -5.15
N THR A 223 -10.25 9.79 -5.22
CA THR A 223 -9.86 9.02 -6.41
C THR A 223 -10.82 7.87 -6.71
N GLN A 224 -11.49 7.32 -5.68
CA GLN A 224 -12.56 6.33 -5.83
C GLN A 224 -13.96 6.97 -5.95
N LYS A 225 -14.03 8.30 -6.14
CA LYS A 225 -15.28 9.06 -6.34
C LYS A 225 -16.32 8.92 -5.22
N MET A 226 -15.91 8.46 -4.04
CA MET A 226 -16.83 8.26 -2.90
C MET A 226 -17.54 9.56 -2.50
N HIS A 227 -16.88 10.72 -2.70
CA HIS A 227 -17.47 12.04 -2.48
C HIS A 227 -18.70 12.34 -3.36
N GLU A 228 -18.90 11.61 -4.45
CA GLU A 228 -20.08 11.76 -5.31
C GLU A 228 -21.33 11.13 -4.70
N VAL A 229 -21.15 10.16 -3.79
CA VAL A 229 -22.23 9.38 -3.15
C VAL A 229 -22.26 9.54 -1.62
N GLN A 230 -21.47 10.46 -1.07
CA GLN A 230 -21.41 10.78 0.37
C GLN A 230 -21.70 12.26 0.59
N LYS A 231 -22.77 12.56 1.33
CA LYS A 231 -23.24 13.95 1.55
C LYS A 231 -22.40 14.72 2.56
N HIS A 232 -21.79 14.03 3.52
CA HIS A 232 -21.02 14.65 4.61
C HIS A 232 -19.68 13.95 4.80
N LEU A 233 -18.67 14.74 5.13
CA LEU A 233 -17.32 14.30 5.46
C LEU A 233 -16.83 15.04 6.70
N SER A 234 -16.48 14.31 7.76
CA SER A 234 -15.91 14.85 8.99
C SER A 234 -14.42 14.56 9.07
N VAL A 235 -13.61 15.62 9.19
CA VAL A 235 -12.13 15.51 9.23
C VAL A 235 -11.70 15.16 10.66
N THR A 236 -11.94 13.90 11.03
CA THR A 236 -11.76 13.39 12.39
C THR A 236 -10.32 13.06 12.74
N ASN A 237 -9.50 12.67 11.74
CA ASN A 237 -8.14 12.15 11.92
C ASN A 237 -8.08 11.12 13.06
N HIS A 238 -9.07 10.23 13.11
CA HIS A 238 -9.28 9.26 14.18
C HIS A 238 -8.42 8.01 14.06
N GLY A 239 -7.83 7.78 12.92
CA GLY A 239 -7.00 6.61 12.63
C GLY A 239 -6.09 6.87 11.45
N TYR A 240 -5.20 5.95 11.22
CA TYR A 240 -4.21 6.00 10.13
C TYR A 240 -4.47 4.89 9.11
N LEU A 241 -4.18 5.15 7.86
CA LEU A 241 -4.07 4.16 6.80
C LEU A 241 -2.67 4.22 6.19
N GLY A 242 -1.97 3.13 6.28
CA GLY A 242 -0.69 2.91 5.61
C GLY A 242 -0.61 1.50 5.05
N TYR A 243 0.47 1.25 4.37
CA TYR A 243 0.73 0.01 3.66
C TYR A 243 2.06 -0.58 4.07
N ALA A 244 2.16 -1.91 4.08
CA ALA A 244 3.46 -2.56 4.01
C ALA A 244 3.69 -3.06 2.60
N VAL A 245 4.79 -2.66 1.97
CA VAL A 245 5.23 -3.23 0.70
C VAL A 245 5.85 -4.58 1.00
N VAL A 246 5.31 -5.61 0.37
CA VAL A 246 5.67 -7.00 0.64
C VAL A 246 5.93 -7.77 -0.63
N VAL A 247 6.79 -8.78 -0.54
CA VAL A 247 7.14 -9.66 -1.65
C VAL A 247 7.05 -11.13 -1.22
N ASN A 248 6.69 -12.02 -2.14
CA ASN A 248 6.77 -13.45 -1.91
C ASN A 248 8.19 -13.83 -1.52
N LYS A 249 8.36 -14.46 -0.33
CA LYS A 249 9.69 -14.74 0.23
C LYS A 249 10.52 -15.66 -0.66
N LYS A 250 9.92 -16.73 -1.18
CA LYS A 250 10.63 -17.68 -2.07
C LYS A 250 11.13 -17.01 -3.33
N PHE A 251 10.30 -16.14 -3.94
CA PHE A 251 10.70 -15.37 -5.11
C PHE A 251 11.87 -14.42 -4.76
N TRP A 252 11.76 -13.66 -3.67
CA TRP A 252 12.76 -12.70 -3.23
C TRP A 252 14.11 -13.33 -2.93
N ASP A 253 14.10 -14.44 -2.21
CA ASP A 253 15.31 -15.18 -1.84
C ASP A 253 15.99 -15.82 -3.06
N GLY A 254 15.21 -16.17 -4.10
CA GLY A 254 15.72 -16.72 -5.37
C GLY A 254 16.32 -15.69 -6.33
N LEU A 255 16.19 -14.39 -6.05
CA LEU A 255 16.77 -13.35 -6.90
C LEU A 255 18.29 -13.32 -6.80
N PRO A 256 19.02 -13.03 -7.92
CA PRO A 256 20.44 -12.73 -7.86
C PRO A 256 20.75 -11.59 -6.88
N ALA A 257 21.89 -11.68 -6.19
CA ALA A 257 22.24 -10.73 -5.13
C ALA A 257 22.32 -9.28 -5.64
N ASP A 258 22.87 -9.06 -6.84
CA ASP A 258 22.96 -7.74 -7.49
C ASP A 258 21.57 -7.17 -7.83
N VAL A 259 20.67 -8.02 -8.32
CA VAL A 259 19.27 -7.65 -8.61
C VAL A 259 18.54 -7.29 -7.31
N ARG A 260 18.66 -8.12 -6.28
CA ARG A 260 18.03 -7.84 -4.98
C ARG A 260 18.53 -6.54 -4.35
N ALA A 261 19.84 -6.26 -4.41
CA ALA A 261 20.42 -5.01 -3.94
C ALA A 261 19.87 -3.80 -4.72
N ALA A 262 19.75 -3.89 -6.05
CA ALA A 262 19.17 -2.85 -6.89
C ALA A 262 17.69 -2.60 -6.57
N LEU A 263 16.90 -3.66 -6.38
CA LEU A 263 15.49 -3.54 -5.99
C LEU A 263 15.31 -2.96 -4.59
N THR A 264 16.17 -3.31 -3.63
CA THR A 264 16.16 -2.71 -2.28
C THR A 264 16.42 -1.21 -2.35
N LYS A 265 17.38 -0.77 -3.19
CA LYS A 265 17.63 0.65 -3.43
C LYS A 265 16.44 1.34 -4.08
N ALA A 266 15.87 0.75 -5.13
CA ALA A 266 14.67 1.28 -5.79
C ALA A 266 13.49 1.43 -4.80
N MET A 267 13.33 0.44 -3.90
CA MET A 267 12.28 0.47 -2.88
C MET A 267 12.49 1.59 -1.86
N ALA A 268 13.72 1.81 -1.40
CA ALA A 268 14.01 2.92 -0.49
C ALA A 268 13.70 4.29 -1.13
N GLU A 269 14.04 4.48 -2.41
CA GLU A 269 13.72 5.69 -3.16
C GLU A 269 12.19 5.85 -3.39
N ALA A 270 11.48 4.75 -3.71
CA ALA A 270 10.03 4.74 -3.87
C ALA A 270 9.29 5.03 -2.55
N THR A 271 9.83 4.54 -1.43
CA THR A 271 9.30 4.82 -0.09
C THR A 271 9.36 6.31 0.23
N LYS A 272 10.48 6.95 -0.13
CA LYS A 272 10.59 8.40 0.02
C LYS A 272 9.52 9.12 -0.81
N VAL A 273 9.30 8.72 -2.06
CA VAL A 273 8.26 9.30 -2.92
C VAL A 273 6.87 9.13 -2.28
N ALA A 274 6.52 7.92 -1.81
CA ALA A 274 5.22 7.67 -1.16
C ALA A 274 4.98 8.62 0.02
N ASN A 275 5.97 8.70 0.92
CA ASN A 275 5.82 9.43 2.18
C ASN A 275 5.89 10.96 1.98
N ASP A 276 6.73 11.45 1.07
CA ASP A 276 6.84 12.88 0.75
C ASP A 276 5.53 13.44 0.14
N VAL A 277 4.81 12.65 -0.67
CA VAL A 277 3.59 13.14 -1.35
C VAL A 277 2.30 12.90 -0.55
N ALA A 278 2.30 12.00 0.42
CA ALA A 278 1.09 11.56 1.12
C ALA A 278 0.31 12.71 1.76
N PHE A 279 0.99 13.58 2.51
CA PHE A 279 0.35 14.72 3.18
C PHE A 279 -0.29 15.68 2.17
N LYS A 280 0.49 16.10 1.17
CA LYS A 280 0.02 17.05 0.14
C LYS A 280 -1.13 16.48 -0.68
N ASP A 281 -1.05 15.22 -1.09
CA ASP A 281 -2.09 14.57 -1.88
C ASP A 281 -3.42 14.51 -1.13
N ASN A 282 -3.39 14.32 0.20
CA ASN A 282 -4.61 14.33 1.02
C ASN A 282 -5.19 15.75 1.17
N GLN A 283 -4.35 16.78 1.31
CA GLN A 283 -4.80 18.17 1.32
C GLN A 283 -5.43 18.57 -0.03
N ASP A 284 -4.76 18.25 -1.13
CA ASP A 284 -5.26 18.51 -2.48
C ASP A 284 -6.58 17.76 -2.75
N ALA A 285 -6.71 16.52 -2.27
CA ALA A 285 -7.95 15.74 -2.38
C ALA A 285 -9.11 16.39 -1.61
N LEU A 286 -8.89 16.86 -0.37
CA LEU A 286 -9.91 17.60 0.37
C LEU A 286 -10.34 18.89 -0.36
N ALA A 287 -9.38 19.62 -0.93
CA ALA A 287 -9.70 20.82 -1.70
C ALA A 287 -10.55 20.47 -2.96
N LYS A 288 -10.23 19.37 -3.65
CA LYS A 288 -11.00 18.88 -4.81
C LYS A 288 -12.40 18.41 -4.41
N VAL A 289 -12.55 17.70 -3.28
CA VAL A 289 -13.86 17.31 -2.74
C VAL A 289 -14.71 18.54 -2.43
N LYS A 290 -14.11 19.58 -1.81
CA LYS A 290 -14.78 20.86 -1.54
C LYS A 290 -15.22 21.55 -2.83
N ALA A 291 -14.33 21.62 -3.82
CA ALA A 291 -14.61 22.26 -5.11
C ALA A 291 -15.70 21.52 -5.91
N ALA A 292 -15.82 20.20 -5.77
CA ALA A 292 -16.88 19.40 -6.41
C ALA A 292 -18.29 19.74 -5.89
N GLY A 293 -18.41 20.32 -4.70
CA GLY A 293 -19.68 20.85 -4.15
C GLY A 293 -20.75 19.80 -3.79
N LYS A 294 -20.42 18.51 -3.87
CA LYS A 294 -21.37 17.40 -3.61
C LYS A 294 -21.34 16.94 -2.15
N THR A 295 -20.27 17.23 -1.43
CA THR A 295 -20.01 16.76 -0.06
C THR A 295 -19.76 17.95 0.85
N THR A 296 -20.53 18.08 1.93
CA THR A 296 -20.28 19.06 2.98
C THR A 296 -19.12 18.58 3.86
N ILE A 297 -18.04 19.34 3.90
CA ILE A 297 -16.87 19.04 4.75
C ILE A 297 -17.08 19.71 6.11
N TYR A 298 -16.98 18.93 7.17
CA TYR A 298 -17.04 19.37 8.54
C TYR A 298 -15.68 19.21 9.21
N GLN A 299 -15.21 20.28 9.82
CA GLN A 299 -14.00 20.28 10.66
C GLN A 299 -14.42 20.23 12.12
N PRO A 300 -14.24 19.10 12.83
CA PRO A 300 -14.57 19.01 14.24
C PRO A 300 -13.77 20.01 15.08
N THR A 301 -14.39 20.60 16.07
CA THR A 301 -13.69 21.36 17.11
C THR A 301 -12.80 20.44 17.95
N MET A 302 -11.85 21.00 18.68
CA MET A 302 -11.01 20.21 19.61
C MET A 302 -11.87 19.44 20.64
N GLY A 303 -12.94 20.05 21.14
CA GLY A 303 -13.86 19.40 22.09
C GLY A 303 -14.60 18.21 21.48
N GLU A 304 -15.14 18.35 20.26
CA GLU A 304 -15.83 17.26 19.56
C GLU A 304 -14.86 16.13 19.22
N ARG A 305 -13.63 16.46 18.76
CA ARG A 305 -12.60 15.46 18.51
C ARG A 305 -12.19 14.72 19.78
N PHE A 306 -12.09 15.44 20.91
CA PHE A 306 -11.81 14.84 22.23
C PHE A 306 -12.93 13.89 22.68
N LEU A 307 -14.21 14.27 22.51
CA LEU A 307 -15.34 13.39 22.83
C LEU A 307 -15.30 12.09 22.00
N LEU A 308 -14.99 12.20 20.71
CA LEU A 308 -14.84 11.03 19.84
C LEU A 308 -13.66 10.15 20.29
N LYS A 309 -12.51 10.77 20.61
CA LYS A 309 -11.33 10.08 21.14
C LYS A 309 -11.69 9.33 22.44
N LYS A 310 -12.36 9.98 23.37
CA LYS A 310 -12.82 9.40 24.64
C LYS A 310 -13.75 8.20 24.43
N ALA A 311 -14.70 8.29 23.49
CA ALA A 311 -15.63 7.21 23.18
C ALA A 311 -14.94 5.98 22.57
N MET A 312 -13.91 6.18 21.73
CA MET A 312 -13.21 5.09 21.06
C MET A 312 -12.03 4.55 21.86
N PHE A 313 -11.48 5.29 22.80
CA PHE A 313 -10.26 4.92 23.52
C PHE A 313 -10.33 3.56 24.26
N PRO A 314 -11.46 3.13 24.86
CA PRO A 314 -11.56 1.81 25.49
C PRO A 314 -11.16 0.63 24.58
N VAL A 315 -11.18 0.82 23.24
CA VAL A 315 -10.76 -0.18 22.28
C VAL A 315 -9.30 -0.60 22.45
N HIS A 316 -8.41 0.32 22.90
CA HIS A 316 -7.02 0.00 23.17
C HIS A 316 -6.88 -1.13 24.18
N LYS A 317 -7.59 -1.03 25.32
CA LYS A 317 -7.62 -2.09 26.35
C LYS A 317 -8.35 -3.32 25.87
N GLN A 318 -9.50 -3.16 25.22
CA GLN A 318 -10.30 -4.28 24.70
C GLN A 318 -9.52 -5.16 23.73
N MET A 319 -8.65 -4.57 22.92
CA MET A 319 -7.91 -5.27 21.86
C MET A 319 -6.49 -5.67 22.28
N SER A 320 -6.04 -5.33 23.51
CA SER A 320 -4.66 -5.53 23.93
C SER A 320 -4.23 -7.01 23.93
N SER A 321 -5.07 -7.91 24.41
CA SER A 321 -4.79 -9.35 24.39
C SER A 321 -4.72 -9.94 22.98
N ARG A 322 -5.46 -9.36 22.03
CA ARG A 322 -5.44 -9.78 20.63
C ARG A 322 -4.19 -9.30 19.88
N ILE A 323 -3.83 -8.05 20.07
CA ILE A 323 -2.68 -7.40 19.40
C ILE A 323 -1.38 -7.84 20.07
N GLY A 324 -1.40 -8.00 21.39
CA GLY A 324 -0.23 -8.19 22.24
C GLY A 324 0.14 -6.88 22.96
N GLU A 325 0.05 -6.91 24.30
CA GLU A 325 0.33 -5.75 25.17
C GLU A 325 1.73 -5.20 24.95
N GLU A 326 2.72 -6.08 24.74
CA GLU A 326 4.09 -5.67 24.44
C GLU A 326 4.17 -4.73 23.22
N THR A 327 3.52 -5.11 22.12
CA THR A 327 3.53 -4.30 20.88
C THR A 327 2.86 -2.94 21.09
N ILE A 328 1.73 -2.89 21.80
CA ILE A 328 1.05 -1.64 22.11
C ILE A 328 1.92 -0.74 22.97
N ASN A 329 2.54 -1.29 24.01
CA ASN A 329 3.42 -0.55 24.91
C ASN A 329 4.70 -0.05 24.21
N GLU A 330 5.27 -0.85 23.29
CA GLU A 330 6.39 -0.41 22.44
C GLU A 330 5.99 0.79 21.56
N ILE A 331 4.77 0.78 20.99
CA ILE A 331 4.25 1.92 20.20
C ILE A 331 4.03 3.13 21.11
N TYR A 332 3.37 3.00 22.25
CA TYR A 332 3.17 4.10 23.21
C TYR A 332 4.49 4.75 23.62
N LYS A 333 5.52 3.91 23.88
CA LYS A 333 6.85 4.41 24.21
C LYS A 333 7.50 5.15 23.04
N ALA A 334 7.36 4.65 21.81
CA ALA A 334 7.95 5.26 20.62
C ALA A 334 7.30 6.60 20.26
N THR A 335 6.01 6.78 20.57
CA THR A 335 5.22 7.99 20.28
C THR A 335 5.05 8.92 21.49
N ASN A 336 5.61 8.57 22.65
CA ASN A 336 5.35 9.25 23.92
C ASN A 336 3.85 9.35 24.26
N PHE A 337 3.06 8.42 23.74
CA PHE A 337 1.61 8.35 24.00
C PHE A 337 1.34 7.95 25.44
N ASP A 338 0.57 8.76 26.16
CA ASP A 338 0.20 8.49 27.54
C ASP A 338 -1.27 8.08 27.64
N PRO A 339 -1.56 6.76 27.81
CA PRO A 339 -2.93 6.27 27.89
C PRO A 339 -3.69 6.75 29.14
N THR A 340 -3.00 7.30 30.15
CA THR A 340 -3.63 7.78 31.40
C THR A 340 -4.23 9.18 31.26
N LYS A 341 -3.88 9.91 30.20
CA LYS A 341 -4.38 11.26 29.88
C LYS A 341 -5.63 11.27 28.98
N MET A 342 -6.30 10.14 28.87
CA MET A 342 -7.46 9.95 28.00
C MET A 342 -8.79 9.97 28.76
#